data_4135338272ff0de0f7956f82de9ca89b
#
_entry.id   4135338272ff0de0f7956f82de9ca89b
#
_cell.length_a   1.000
_cell.length_b   1.000
_cell.length_c   1.000
_cell.angle_alpha   90.00
_cell.angle_beta   90.00
_cell.angle_gamma   90.00
#
_symmetry.space_group_name_H-M   'P 1'
#
loop_
_entity.id
_entity.type
_entity.pdbx_description
1 polymer ?
#
loop_
_entity_poly.entity_id
_entity_poly.type
_entity_poly.pdbx_seq_one_letter_code
_entity_poly.pdbx_strand_id
1 'polypeptide(L)'
;MLGMKAQIVTPYFPCSSKLEEPYGFVAHLTRNNERYDYSTMKRQLQLMSEIGASNVRCDLDDALLNTKSSLILSNVLNLVEQNKFNMLGILYDSELAKKTWKDNSSFISRMNNLRMSYLKDFTYLEFYNEVNLKTQQGLTEHYVDDLKKVYQLKKINSKLNVLFSGLANITDMNFLDETMKNSAYRYFDIMNYHTYSTPENIPTDLAKVKANMTKYNWSKPLWLTECGMPTEKDSTNNTNHDFFCKVVPAAFKRIGLKMKGMNYGVVKDLVKQYYVLNDDEQQAYIKDFGARPYFVTLGGIAHLDPKKVPVLVLTKDESFYGDAMDGVVSYVKRGGTIILPYGSPLYYDSSLGGKAVGESYANRLHIGMLYWWTKEGKQLQVPETPTRHHSSTALQVNYTYGFNKSKEQTARFLTDDRLQGKDKMTAISLAGSNNYQGVVAALYQLDSDLKGNIIVQTRLRTQRYVNKEMEQARRVARIYLISFAYGVDKVFWYKFRSYEKDPYYTEDNFGIVHSDLTPKPAYYAYKTMTTLCPSGSTRPVLEVSGDIYKAHWTRPDGKVIWAVWNPKGDSGLRQLSYIGSPTFYDFMGNKLKNVYKGKYNITSGVLYVVGCKDLRVH
;
A
#
# COMPACT_ATOMS: atom_id res chain seq x y z
N MET A 1 8.70 32.65 -12.30
CA MET A 1 8.53 31.19 -12.32
C MET A 1 7.69 30.84 -13.55
N LEU A 2 8.29 30.24 -14.56
CA LEU A 2 7.55 29.72 -15.72
C LEU A 2 6.60 28.63 -15.19
N GLY A 3 5.30 28.89 -15.24
CA GLY A 3 4.28 27.91 -14.83
C GLY A 3 4.43 26.63 -15.64
N MET A 4 4.65 25.50 -14.98
CA MET A 4 4.58 24.19 -15.64
C MET A 4 3.19 24.10 -16.33
N LYS A 5 3.17 23.89 -17.64
CA LYS A 5 1.91 23.66 -18.36
C LYS A 5 1.31 22.36 -17.83
N ALA A 6 0.04 22.38 -17.49
CA ALA A 6 -0.70 21.17 -17.12
C ALA A 6 -0.68 20.17 -18.28
N GLN A 7 -0.34 18.93 -17.98
CA GLN A 7 -0.40 17.84 -18.95
C GLN A 7 -1.80 17.21 -18.89
N ILE A 8 -2.54 17.26 -19.99
CA ILE A 8 -3.81 16.56 -20.13
C ILE A 8 -3.52 15.12 -20.57
N VAL A 9 -4.08 14.16 -19.85
CA VAL A 9 -3.93 12.74 -20.12
C VAL A 9 -4.84 12.32 -21.29
N THR A 10 -4.31 11.47 -22.17
CA THR A 10 -5.07 10.84 -23.26
C THR A 10 -5.18 9.33 -23.03
N PRO A 11 -6.33 8.71 -23.37
CA PRO A 11 -6.49 7.26 -23.24
C PRO A 11 -5.45 6.46 -24.05
N TYR A 12 -4.96 5.37 -23.46
CA TYR A 12 -4.02 4.45 -24.12
C TYR A 12 -4.74 3.35 -24.90
N PHE A 13 -5.97 3.02 -24.51
CA PHE A 13 -6.73 1.88 -25.02
C PHE A 13 -8.02 2.33 -25.70
N PRO A 14 -8.57 1.53 -26.62
CA PRO A 14 -9.91 1.74 -27.14
C PRO A 14 -10.92 1.71 -26.00
N CYS A 15 -11.67 2.76 -25.84
CA CYS A 15 -12.64 2.89 -24.75
C CYS A 15 -13.82 3.77 -25.16
N SER A 16 -14.97 3.58 -24.50
CA SER A 16 -16.14 4.44 -24.62
C SER A 16 -15.88 5.81 -24.00
N SER A 17 -16.53 6.87 -24.52
CA SER A 17 -16.53 8.19 -23.91
C SER A 17 -17.28 8.25 -22.58
N LYS A 18 -18.14 7.25 -22.32
CA LYS A 18 -18.85 7.08 -21.05
C LYS A 18 -18.40 5.81 -20.35
N LEU A 19 -18.50 5.81 -19.04
CA LEU A 19 -18.23 4.67 -18.20
C LEU A 19 -19.47 3.76 -18.14
N GLU A 20 -19.32 2.49 -18.55
CA GLU A 20 -20.40 1.52 -18.57
C GLU A 20 -20.11 0.42 -17.55
N GLU A 21 -20.87 0.40 -16.45
CA GLU A 21 -20.70 -0.57 -15.35
C GLU A 21 -19.23 -0.78 -14.94
N PRO A 22 -18.49 0.31 -14.59
CA PRO A 22 -17.03 0.25 -14.55
C PRO A 22 -16.48 -0.37 -13.25
N TYR A 23 -17.33 -0.68 -12.28
CA TYR A 23 -16.95 -1.00 -10.91
C TYR A 23 -17.11 -2.47 -10.58
N GLY A 24 -16.06 -3.11 -10.09
CA GLY A 24 -16.06 -4.52 -9.72
C GLY A 24 -15.24 -4.83 -8.46
N PHE A 25 -15.48 -6.04 -7.96
CA PHE A 25 -14.71 -6.64 -6.88
C PHE A 25 -14.28 -8.06 -7.21
N VAL A 26 -13.09 -8.43 -6.74
CA VAL A 26 -12.74 -9.84 -6.58
C VAL A 26 -13.39 -10.35 -5.31
N ALA A 27 -14.15 -11.43 -5.43
CA ALA A 27 -14.77 -12.11 -4.31
C ALA A 27 -14.75 -13.61 -4.59
N HIS A 28 -14.02 -14.36 -3.81
CA HIS A 28 -13.82 -15.79 -4.00
C HIS A 28 -15.05 -16.62 -3.56
N LEU A 29 -16.24 -16.25 -4.02
CA LEU A 29 -17.52 -16.82 -3.56
C LEU A 29 -17.66 -18.32 -3.85
N THR A 30 -16.87 -18.84 -4.77
CA THR A 30 -16.91 -20.26 -5.22
C THR A 30 -15.84 -21.12 -4.57
N ARG A 31 -14.92 -20.56 -3.78
CA ARG A 31 -13.83 -21.32 -3.15
C ARG A 31 -14.31 -22.13 -1.95
N ASN A 32 -14.06 -23.44 -1.96
CA ASN A 32 -14.42 -24.36 -0.86
C ASN A 32 -13.80 -24.01 0.49
N ASN A 33 -12.60 -23.47 0.49
CA ASN A 33 -11.88 -23.10 1.72
C ASN A 33 -12.38 -21.81 2.36
N GLU A 34 -13.19 -21.05 1.68
CA GLU A 34 -13.75 -19.79 2.19
C GLU A 34 -14.93 -20.02 3.13
N ARG A 35 -15.54 -21.20 3.12
CA ARG A 35 -16.71 -21.58 3.93
C ARG A 35 -17.81 -20.54 3.96
N TYR A 36 -18.15 -19.99 2.81
CA TYR A 36 -19.29 -19.10 2.71
C TYR A 36 -20.58 -19.89 2.84
N ASP A 37 -21.36 -19.59 3.85
CA ASP A 37 -22.77 -19.93 3.80
C ASP A 37 -23.51 -18.99 2.83
N TYR A 38 -24.69 -19.42 2.43
CA TYR A 38 -25.52 -18.67 1.48
C TYR A 38 -25.86 -17.25 1.98
N SER A 39 -26.06 -17.09 3.27
CA SER A 39 -26.41 -15.79 3.88
C SER A 39 -25.24 -14.79 3.80
N THR A 40 -24.03 -15.25 4.06
CA THR A 40 -22.81 -14.45 3.95
C THR A 40 -22.53 -14.06 2.50
N MET A 41 -22.68 -14.97 1.52
CA MET A 41 -22.56 -14.64 0.10
C MET A 41 -23.56 -13.58 -0.34
N LYS A 42 -24.84 -13.77 0.03
CA LYS A 42 -25.91 -12.81 -0.25
C LYS A 42 -25.60 -11.45 0.36
N ARG A 43 -25.17 -11.39 1.62
CA ARG A 43 -24.85 -10.13 2.29
C ARG A 43 -23.66 -9.42 1.65
N GLN A 44 -22.63 -10.14 1.21
CA GLN A 44 -21.52 -9.54 0.47
C GLN A 44 -21.99 -8.86 -0.82
N LEU A 45 -22.78 -9.53 -1.64
CA LEU A 45 -23.31 -8.95 -2.89
C LEU A 45 -24.22 -7.75 -2.63
N GLN A 46 -25.03 -7.79 -1.59
CA GLN A 46 -25.84 -6.63 -1.16
C GLN A 46 -24.95 -5.43 -0.81
N LEU A 47 -23.92 -5.64 0.02
CA LEU A 47 -22.99 -4.57 0.41
C LEU A 47 -22.22 -4.01 -0.80
N MET A 48 -21.80 -4.86 -1.74
CA MET A 48 -21.19 -4.41 -3.00
C MET A 48 -22.15 -3.55 -3.82
N SER A 49 -23.42 -3.97 -3.93
CA SER A 49 -24.46 -3.22 -4.65
C SER A 49 -24.74 -1.86 -3.98
N GLU A 50 -24.81 -1.82 -2.64
CA GLU A 50 -25.01 -0.59 -1.85
C GLU A 50 -23.95 0.49 -2.11
N ILE A 51 -22.76 0.10 -2.57
CA ILE A 51 -21.66 1.00 -2.90
C ILE A 51 -21.43 1.14 -4.41
N GLY A 52 -22.38 0.71 -5.23
CA GLY A 52 -22.38 0.97 -6.68
C GLY A 52 -21.54 0.02 -7.53
N ALA A 53 -21.12 -1.13 -6.99
CA ALA A 53 -20.49 -2.17 -7.80
C ALA A 53 -21.52 -2.93 -8.64
N SER A 54 -21.12 -3.34 -9.82
CA SER A 54 -21.94 -4.07 -10.79
C SER A 54 -21.28 -5.31 -11.35
N ASN A 55 -20.02 -5.56 -10.97
CA ASN A 55 -19.26 -6.70 -11.45
C ASN A 55 -18.61 -7.47 -10.29
N VAL A 56 -18.58 -8.80 -10.40
CA VAL A 56 -17.89 -9.67 -9.46
C VAL A 56 -17.01 -10.67 -10.21
N ARG A 57 -15.77 -10.85 -9.77
CA ARG A 57 -14.81 -11.80 -10.33
C ARG A 57 -14.61 -12.96 -9.37
N CYS A 58 -14.80 -14.18 -9.86
CA CYS A 58 -14.76 -15.42 -9.08
C CYS A 58 -14.00 -16.53 -9.81
N ASP A 59 -13.35 -17.40 -9.03
CA ASP A 59 -12.74 -18.62 -9.56
C ASP A 59 -13.82 -19.66 -9.89
N LEU A 60 -13.62 -20.44 -10.95
CA LEU A 60 -14.55 -21.50 -11.35
C LEU A 60 -14.01 -22.91 -11.09
N ASP A 61 -12.73 -23.05 -10.77
CA ASP A 61 -11.97 -24.30 -10.86
C ASP A 61 -12.56 -25.44 -10.05
N ASP A 62 -12.74 -25.25 -8.76
CA ASP A 62 -13.29 -26.28 -7.87
C ASP A 62 -14.73 -26.64 -8.25
N ALA A 63 -15.50 -25.65 -8.67
CA ALA A 63 -16.91 -25.81 -9.00
C ALA A 63 -17.15 -26.63 -10.28
N LEU A 64 -16.18 -26.63 -11.19
CA LEU A 64 -16.28 -27.38 -12.45
C LEU A 64 -15.78 -28.83 -12.35
N LEU A 65 -15.12 -29.19 -11.25
CA LEU A 65 -14.56 -30.54 -11.06
C LEU A 65 -15.31 -31.40 -10.05
N ASN A 66 -16.10 -30.81 -9.18
CA ASN A 66 -16.67 -31.48 -8.02
C ASN A 66 -18.16 -31.18 -7.87
N THR A 67 -18.98 -32.22 -7.72
CA THR A 67 -20.45 -32.14 -7.61
C THR A 67 -20.91 -31.28 -6.41
N LYS A 68 -20.19 -31.30 -5.28
CA LYS A 68 -20.52 -30.44 -4.13
C LYS A 68 -20.26 -28.98 -4.45
N SER A 69 -19.19 -28.70 -5.16
CA SER A 69 -18.81 -27.34 -5.54
C SER A 69 -19.66 -26.80 -6.69
N SER A 70 -20.23 -27.66 -7.53
CA SER A 70 -21.17 -27.26 -8.57
C SER A 70 -22.47 -26.67 -8.00
N LEU A 71 -22.92 -27.16 -6.85
CA LEU A 71 -24.06 -26.56 -6.13
C LEU A 71 -23.74 -25.16 -5.62
N ILE A 72 -22.51 -24.94 -5.14
CA ILE A 72 -22.05 -23.61 -4.72
C ILE A 72 -22.07 -22.66 -5.92
N LEU A 73 -21.56 -23.07 -7.07
CA LEU A 73 -21.57 -22.25 -8.28
C LEU A 73 -23.00 -21.89 -8.71
N SER A 74 -23.93 -22.84 -8.69
CA SER A 74 -25.34 -22.59 -9.00
C SER A 74 -25.96 -21.56 -8.04
N ASN A 75 -25.68 -21.66 -6.75
CA ASN A 75 -26.12 -20.68 -5.75
C ASN A 75 -25.51 -19.30 -6.00
N VAL A 76 -24.21 -19.23 -6.33
CA VAL A 76 -23.53 -17.97 -6.64
C VAL A 76 -24.12 -17.32 -7.89
N LEU A 77 -24.36 -18.09 -8.96
CA LEU A 77 -24.97 -17.57 -10.20
C LEU A 77 -26.37 -17.02 -9.94
N ASN A 78 -27.19 -17.72 -9.18
CA ASN A 78 -28.52 -17.23 -8.79
C ASN A 78 -28.44 -15.92 -7.98
N LEU A 79 -27.50 -15.82 -7.04
CA LEU A 79 -27.32 -14.59 -6.25
C LEU A 79 -26.80 -13.43 -7.09
N VAL A 80 -25.89 -13.71 -8.02
CA VAL A 80 -25.33 -12.73 -8.97
C VAL A 80 -26.46 -12.16 -9.83
N GLU A 81 -27.31 -13.02 -10.38
CA GLU A 81 -28.48 -12.63 -11.19
C GLU A 81 -29.49 -11.82 -10.36
N GLN A 82 -29.88 -12.30 -9.17
CA GLN A 82 -30.81 -11.60 -8.26
C GLN A 82 -30.31 -10.20 -7.87
N ASN A 83 -29.02 -10.01 -7.72
CA ASN A 83 -28.40 -8.72 -7.37
C ASN A 83 -27.98 -7.92 -8.61
N LYS A 84 -28.26 -8.40 -9.82
CA LYS A 84 -27.95 -7.73 -11.11
C LYS A 84 -26.45 -7.46 -11.32
N PHE A 85 -25.61 -8.38 -10.90
CA PHE A 85 -24.17 -8.32 -11.16
C PHE A 85 -23.82 -9.03 -12.46
N ASN A 86 -22.78 -8.54 -13.15
CA ASN A 86 -22.06 -9.30 -14.15
C ASN A 86 -20.99 -10.16 -13.48
N MET A 87 -20.93 -11.42 -13.82
CA MET A 87 -19.90 -12.32 -13.32
C MET A 87 -18.77 -12.48 -14.32
N LEU A 88 -17.55 -12.22 -13.88
CA LEU A 88 -16.31 -12.61 -14.56
C LEU A 88 -15.81 -13.91 -13.92
N GLY A 89 -15.97 -15.01 -14.63
CA GLY A 89 -15.48 -16.32 -14.20
C GLY A 89 -14.03 -16.56 -14.63
N ILE A 90 -13.19 -17.11 -13.76
CA ILE A 90 -11.82 -17.50 -14.08
C ILE A 90 -11.77 -19.00 -14.33
N LEU A 91 -11.34 -19.38 -15.53
CA LEU A 91 -11.13 -20.77 -15.93
C LEU A 91 -9.64 -21.09 -15.97
N TYR A 92 -9.22 -22.14 -15.26
CA TYR A 92 -7.83 -22.55 -15.16
C TYR A 92 -7.51 -23.81 -15.98
N ASP A 93 -6.27 -23.88 -16.45
CA ASP A 93 -5.60 -25.15 -16.76
C ASP A 93 -4.49 -25.40 -15.73
N SER A 94 -4.68 -26.42 -14.89
CA SER A 94 -3.72 -26.76 -13.84
C SER A 94 -2.37 -27.24 -14.37
N GLU A 95 -2.29 -27.71 -15.60
CA GLU A 95 -1.03 -28.15 -16.21
C GLU A 95 -0.10 -26.96 -16.51
N LEU A 96 -0.65 -25.78 -16.83
CA LEU A 96 0.12 -24.56 -17.03
C LEU A 96 0.87 -24.09 -15.78
N ALA A 97 0.49 -24.59 -14.58
CA ALA A 97 1.20 -24.29 -13.35
C ALA A 97 2.36 -25.23 -13.04
N LYS A 98 2.51 -26.32 -13.78
CA LYS A 98 3.52 -27.36 -13.54
C LYS A 98 4.81 -27.04 -14.28
N LYS A 99 5.94 -27.54 -13.77
CA LYS A 99 7.24 -27.31 -14.41
C LYS A 99 7.36 -27.92 -15.80
N THR A 100 6.64 -29.00 -16.05
CA THR A 100 6.62 -29.68 -17.34
C THR A 100 5.18 -29.94 -17.74
N TRP A 101 4.87 -29.67 -18.99
CA TRP A 101 3.59 -29.98 -19.59
C TRP A 101 3.43 -31.49 -19.70
N LYS A 102 2.26 -32.02 -19.32
CA LYS A 102 1.91 -33.42 -19.50
C LYS A 102 0.79 -33.56 -20.52
N ASP A 103 -0.36 -33.03 -20.18
CA ASP A 103 -1.54 -32.96 -21.03
C ASP A 103 -2.54 -31.96 -20.45
N ASN A 104 -3.60 -31.68 -21.18
CA ASN A 104 -4.67 -30.79 -20.76
C ASN A 104 -6.01 -31.48 -20.54
N SER A 105 -6.01 -32.78 -20.26
CA SER A 105 -7.24 -33.58 -20.09
C SER A 105 -8.15 -33.02 -18.98
N SER A 106 -7.57 -32.60 -17.88
CA SER A 106 -8.29 -31.96 -16.77
C SER A 106 -8.92 -30.62 -17.19
N PHE A 107 -8.22 -29.80 -17.96
CA PHE A 107 -8.75 -28.57 -18.52
C PHE A 107 -9.91 -28.83 -19.51
N ILE A 108 -9.77 -29.84 -20.40
CA ILE A 108 -10.84 -30.26 -21.33
C ILE A 108 -12.08 -30.68 -20.54
N SER A 109 -11.92 -31.44 -19.45
CA SER A 109 -13.04 -31.81 -18.57
C SER A 109 -13.75 -30.60 -17.97
N ARG A 110 -13.00 -29.61 -17.45
CA ARG A 110 -13.58 -28.35 -16.96
C ARG A 110 -14.34 -27.60 -18.04
N MET A 111 -13.76 -27.47 -19.23
CA MET A 111 -14.41 -26.84 -20.38
C MET A 111 -15.70 -27.54 -20.79
N ASN A 112 -15.73 -28.86 -20.77
CA ASN A 112 -16.93 -29.62 -21.08
C ASN A 112 -18.03 -29.40 -20.04
N ASN A 113 -17.69 -29.41 -18.76
CA ASN A 113 -18.65 -29.16 -17.69
C ASN A 113 -19.19 -27.71 -17.76
N LEU A 114 -18.32 -26.74 -18.00
CA LEU A 114 -18.74 -25.37 -18.23
C LEU A 114 -19.71 -25.25 -19.41
N ARG A 115 -19.36 -25.85 -20.56
CA ARG A 115 -20.15 -25.81 -21.79
C ARG A 115 -21.54 -26.43 -21.61
N MET A 116 -21.62 -27.57 -20.93
CA MET A 116 -22.87 -28.31 -20.78
C MET A 116 -23.82 -27.72 -19.75
N SER A 117 -23.29 -27.11 -18.69
CA SER A 117 -24.10 -26.75 -17.52
C SER A 117 -24.22 -25.23 -17.27
N TYR A 118 -23.24 -24.45 -17.62
CA TYR A 118 -23.17 -23.07 -17.13
C TYR A 118 -22.84 -22.01 -18.18
N LEU A 119 -22.34 -22.36 -19.37
CA LEU A 119 -21.81 -21.41 -20.33
C LEU A 119 -22.81 -20.30 -20.73
N LYS A 120 -24.09 -20.59 -20.73
CA LYS A 120 -25.17 -19.62 -21.02
C LYS A 120 -25.26 -18.47 -19.99
N ASP A 121 -24.80 -18.73 -18.77
CA ASP A 121 -24.89 -17.80 -17.64
C ASP A 121 -23.71 -16.82 -17.59
N PHE A 122 -22.70 -17.02 -18.47
CA PHE A 122 -21.52 -16.16 -18.52
C PHE A 122 -21.53 -15.20 -19.71
N THR A 123 -21.29 -13.93 -19.42
CA THR A 123 -20.98 -12.91 -20.43
C THR A 123 -19.45 -12.68 -20.51
N TYR A 124 -18.73 -12.95 -19.45
CA TYR A 124 -17.29 -12.74 -19.36
C TYR A 124 -16.59 -13.95 -18.77
N LEU A 125 -15.53 -14.39 -19.44
CA LEU A 125 -14.70 -15.52 -19.03
C LEU A 125 -13.23 -15.15 -19.18
N GLU A 126 -12.48 -15.19 -18.10
CA GLU A 126 -11.05 -14.99 -18.07
C GLU A 126 -10.34 -16.35 -18.17
N PHE A 127 -9.37 -16.45 -19.07
CA PHE A 127 -8.57 -17.66 -19.16
C PHE A 127 -7.27 -17.49 -18.40
N TYR A 128 -7.20 -18.18 -17.28
CA TYR A 128 -6.10 -18.21 -16.32
C TYR A 128 -5.88 -16.91 -15.53
N ASN A 129 -5.27 -17.03 -14.35
CA ASN A 129 -4.87 -15.94 -13.48
C ASN A 129 -3.35 -15.89 -13.35
N GLU A 130 -2.73 -14.77 -13.69
CA GLU A 130 -1.30 -14.48 -13.50
C GLU A 130 -0.38 -15.56 -14.07
N VAL A 131 -0.72 -16.02 -15.27
CA VAL A 131 0.02 -17.09 -15.96
C VAL A 131 1.50 -16.76 -16.16
N ASN A 132 1.83 -15.48 -16.30
CA ASN A 132 3.21 -14.99 -16.45
C ASN A 132 4.11 -15.23 -15.22
N LEU A 133 3.54 -15.64 -14.08
CA LEU A 133 4.29 -16.08 -12.89
C LEU A 133 4.70 -17.55 -12.94
N LYS A 134 4.32 -18.28 -13.99
CA LYS A 134 4.65 -19.71 -14.15
C LYS A 134 5.95 -19.85 -14.93
N THR A 135 6.61 -20.99 -14.75
CA THR A 135 7.96 -21.25 -15.32
C THR A 135 8.01 -22.53 -16.14
N GLN A 136 6.85 -22.99 -16.63
CA GLN A 136 6.74 -24.20 -17.43
C GLN A 136 7.47 -24.04 -18.77
N GLN A 137 8.14 -25.07 -19.22
CA GLN A 137 8.70 -25.11 -20.57
C GLN A 137 7.57 -25.13 -21.62
N GLY A 138 7.67 -24.31 -22.66
CA GLY A 138 6.64 -24.16 -23.69
C GLY A 138 5.35 -23.49 -23.21
N LEU A 139 5.41 -22.76 -22.09
CA LEU A 139 4.26 -22.11 -21.46
C LEU A 139 3.46 -21.26 -22.45
N THR A 140 4.13 -20.47 -23.26
CA THR A 140 3.47 -19.55 -24.19
C THR A 140 2.66 -20.27 -25.24
N GLU A 141 3.22 -21.31 -25.85
CA GLU A 141 2.57 -22.14 -26.88
C GLU A 141 1.36 -22.86 -26.29
N HIS A 142 1.52 -23.50 -25.14
CA HIS A 142 0.44 -24.22 -24.47
C HIS A 142 -0.69 -23.28 -24.05
N TYR A 143 -0.35 -22.12 -23.51
CA TYR A 143 -1.34 -21.11 -23.16
C TYR A 143 -2.14 -20.62 -24.38
N VAL A 144 -1.46 -20.31 -25.48
CA VAL A 144 -2.12 -19.83 -26.70
C VAL A 144 -3.02 -20.91 -27.31
N ASP A 145 -2.60 -22.17 -27.30
CA ASP A 145 -3.41 -23.28 -27.82
C ASP A 145 -4.67 -23.53 -26.98
N ASP A 146 -4.58 -23.41 -25.67
CA ASP A 146 -5.76 -23.56 -24.81
C ASP A 146 -6.64 -22.30 -24.85
N LEU A 147 -6.08 -21.11 -24.96
CA LEU A 147 -6.83 -19.87 -25.21
C LEU A 147 -7.69 -19.97 -26.49
N LYS A 148 -7.16 -20.56 -27.57
CA LYS A 148 -7.93 -20.83 -28.80
C LYS A 148 -9.16 -21.73 -28.53
N LYS A 149 -9.01 -22.76 -27.69
CA LYS A 149 -10.11 -23.66 -27.31
C LYS A 149 -11.17 -22.90 -26.50
N VAL A 150 -10.76 -22.06 -25.54
CA VAL A 150 -11.67 -21.19 -24.77
C VAL A 150 -12.43 -20.25 -25.71
N TYR A 151 -11.73 -19.62 -26.64
CA TYR A 151 -12.36 -18.68 -27.58
C TYR A 151 -13.41 -19.35 -28.47
N GLN A 152 -13.28 -20.64 -28.77
CA GLN A 152 -14.28 -21.40 -29.54
C GLN A 152 -15.62 -21.55 -28.81
N LEU A 153 -15.68 -21.38 -27.48
CA LEU A 153 -16.93 -21.37 -26.71
C LEU A 153 -17.91 -20.27 -27.20
N LYS A 154 -17.40 -19.24 -27.83
CA LYS A 154 -18.23 -18.21 -28.48
C LYS A 154 -19.12 -18.73 -29.61
N LYS A 155 -18.79 -19.84 -30.21
CA LYS A 155 -19.66 -20.51 -31.19
C LYS A 155 -20.98 -21.03 -30.57
N ILE A 156 -20.96 -21.28 -29.25
CA ILE A 156 -22.11 -21.77 -28.48
C ILE A 156 -22.79 -20.61 -27.77
N ASN A 157 -22.02 -19.70 -27.17
CA ASN A 157 -22.54 -18.47 -26.56
C ASN A 157 -21.91 -17.24 -27.25
N SER A 158 -22.62 -16.70 -28.23
CA SER A 158 -22.15 -15.55 -29.01
C SER A 158 -22.00 -14.25 -28.19
N LYS A 159 -22.61 -14.18 -27.00
CA LYS A 159 -22.50 -13.02 -26.08
C LYS A 159 -21.25 -13.10 -25.19
N LEU A 160 -20.56 -14.24 -25.19
CA LEU A 160 -19.37 -14.45 -24.37
C LEU A 160 -18.23 -13.53 -24.84
N ASN A 161 -17.62 -12.83 -23.90
CA ASN A 161 -16.36 -12.13 -24.09
C ASN A 161 -15.26 -12.87 -23.35
N VAL A 162 -14.19 -13.18 -24.04
CA VAL A 162 -13.02 -13.89 -23.50
C VAL A 162 -11.96 -12.86 -23.13
N LEU A 163 -11.53 -12.90 -21.87
CA LEU A 163 -10.43 -12.09 -21.38
C LEU A 163 -9.12 -12.87 -21.45
N PHE A 164 -8.06 -12.18 -21.83
CA PHE A 164 -6.69 -12.66 -21.64
C PHE A 164 -6.41 -12.85 -20.15
N SER A 165 -5.43 -13.69 -19.78
CA SER A 165 -5.03 -13.83 -18.37
C SER A 165 -4.71 -12.47 -17.76
N GLY A 166 -5.22 -12.19 -16.57
CA GLY A 166 -4.78 -11.06 -15.78
C GLY A 166 -3.29 -11.21 -15.49
N LEU A 167 -2.46 -10.40 -16.15
CA LEU A 167 -1.02 -10.49 -15.98
C LEU A 167 -0.61 -9.82 -14.68
N ALA A 168 0.14 -10.55 -13.85
CA ALA A 168 0.76 -9.99 -12.66
C ALA A 168 1.73 -8.87 -13.02
N ASN A 169 1.91 -7.96 -12.09
CA ASN A 169 2.76 -6.77 -12.17
C ASN A 169 3.98 -6.95 -13.09
N ILE A 170 3.89 -6.40 -14.28
CA ILE A 170 4.80 -6.71 -15.39
C ILE A 170 6.11 -5.94 -15.22
N THR A 171 7.08 -6.54 -14.57
CA THR A 171 8.49 -6.14 -14.68
C THR A 171 9.12 -6.75 -15.94
N ASP A 172 8.68 -7.96 -16.33
CA ASP A 172 9.10 -8.69 -17.51
C ASP A 172 7.94 -8.86 -18.50
N MET A 173 8.10 -8.32 -19.71
CA MET A 173 7.11 -8.37 -20.79
C MET A 173 7.24 -9.62 -21.69
N ASN A 174 8.21 -10.50 -21.42
CA ASN A 174 8.53 -11.62 -22.32
C ASN A 174 7.31 -12.50 -22.61
N PHE A 175 6.54 -12.87 -21.58
CA PHE A 175 5.34 -13.69 -21.79
C PHE A 175 4.33 -13.01 -22.72
N LEU A 176 4.05 -11.70 -22.51
CA LEU A 176 3.13 -10.97 -23.38
C LEU A 176 3.68 -10.82 -24.80
N ASP A 177 4.95 -10.52 -24.94
CA ASP A 177 5.61 -10.40 -26.25
C ASP A 177 5.55 -11.71 -27.03
N GLU A 178 5.89 -12.83 -26.42
CA GLU A 178 5.85 -14.15 -27.06
C GLU A 178 4.42 -14.58 -27.42
N THR A 179 3.44 -14.38 -26.54
CA THR A 179 2.04 -14.70 -26.84
C THR A 179 1.49 -13.84 -27.98
N MET A 180 1.80 -12.56 -28.04
CA MET A 180 1.35 -11.70 -29.13
C MET A 180 2.06 -11.99 -30.45
N LYS A 181 3.35 -12.35 -30.41
CA LYS A 181 4.08 -12.89 -31.57
C LYS A 181 3.41 -14.16 -32.12
N ASN A 182 2.88 -15.00 -31.27
CA ASN A 182 2.08 -16.19 -31.62
C ASN A 182 0.60 -15.87 -31.93
N SER A 183 0.28 -14.60 -32.18
CA SER A 183 -1.05 -14.13 -32.59
C SER A 183 -2.17 -14.39 -31.57
N ALA A 184 -1.87 -14.43 -30.28
CA ALA A 184 -2.86 -14.62 -29.21
C ALA A 184 -3.99 -13.57 -29.26
N TYR A 185 -3.70 -12.34 -29.73
CA TYR A 185 -4.68 -11.25 -29.88
C TYR A 185 -5.92 -11.61 -30.73
N ARG A 186 -5.87 -12.69 -31.47
CA ARG A 186 -7.02 -13.22 -32.25
C ARG A 186 -8.01 -14.02 -31.39
N TYR A 187 -7.63 -14.40 -30.18
CA TYR A 187 -8.35 -15.36 -29.36
C TYR A 187 -8.77 -14.81 -27.99
N PHE A 188 -8.83 -13.48 -27.86
CA PHE A 188 -9.48 -12.81 -26.75
C PHE A 188 -10.13 -11.50 -27.24
N ASP A 189 -11.10 -11.02 -26.48
CA ASP A 189 -11.84 -9.79 -26.77
C ASP A 189 -11.32 -8.63 -25.93
N ILE A 190 -10.85 -8.88 -24.72
CA ILE A 190 -10.49 -7.89 -23.71
C ILE A 190 -9.12 -8.25 -23.16
N MET A 191 -8.19 -7.27 -23.17
CA MET A 191 -6.92 -7.39 -22.49
C MET A 191 -7.10 -7.22 -21.00
N ASN A 192 -6.35 -7.97 -20.21
CA ASN A 192 -6.46 -7.98 -18.76
C ASN A 192 -5.11 -7.78 -18.10
N TYR A 193 -5.10 -7.05 -17.00
CA TYR A 193 -3.89 -6.68 -16.30
C TYR A 193 -4.15 -6.54 -14.79
N HIS A 194 -3.14 -6.86 -13.96
CA HIS A 194 -3.15 -6.66 -12.51
C HIS A 194 -2.07 -5.66 -12.11
N THR A 195 -2.37 -4.77 -11.21
CA THR A 195 -1.37 -3.86 -10.64
C THR A 195 -1.67 -3.54 -9.18
N TYR A 196 -0.64 -3.65 -8.36
CA TYR A 196 -0.64 -3.23 -6.95
C TYR A 196 0.32 -2.04 -6.74
N SER A 197 0.67 -1.38 -7.82
CA SER A 197 1.46 -0.14 -7.79
C SER A 197 0.71 0.98 -7.06
N THR A 198 1.45 1.99 -6.61
CA THR A 198 0.81 3.23 -6.18
C THR A 198 -0.01 3.82 -7.32
N PRO A 199 -1.13 4.49 -7.04
CA PRO A 199 -2.05 4.94 -8.10
C PRO A 199 -1.37 5.70 -9.23
N GLU A 200 -0.44 6.58 -8.90
CA GLU A 200 0.27 7.44 -9.84
C GLU A 200 1.31 6.69 -10.69
N ASN A 201 1.66 5.45 -10.34
CA ASN A 201 2.54 4.58 -11.13
C ASN A 201 1.76 3.67 -12.08
N ILE A 202 0.44 3.54 -11.95
CA ILE A 202 -0.40 2.75 -12.86
C ILE A 202 -0.18 3.13 -14.33
N PRO A 203 -0.08 4.41 -14.71
CA PRO A 203 0.20 4.81 -16.11
C PRO A 203 1.48 4.22 -16.67
N THR A 204 2.52 4.09 -15.85
CA THR A 204 3.80 3.46 -16.25
C THR A 204 3.64 1.98 -16.57
N ASP A 205 2.81 1.29 -15.78
CA ASP A 205 2.50 -0.12 -16.05
C ASP A 205 1.65 -0.27 -17.30
N LEU A 206 0.61 0.54 -17.44
CA LEU A 206 -0.27 0.54 -18.63
C LEU A 206 0.47 0.88 -19.92
N ALA A 207 1.49 1.75 -19.87
CA ALA A 207 2.31 2.12 -21.01
C ALA A 207 3.06 0.91 -21.60
N LYS A 208 3.42 -0.09 -20.80
CA LYS A 208 4.05 -1.33 -21.26
C LYS A 208 3.11 -2.14 -22.15
N VAL A 209 1.84 -2.27 -21.74
CA VAL A 209 0.80 -2.94 -22.54
C VAL A 209 0.55 -2.16 -23.83
N LYS A 210 0.47 -0.83 -23.77
CA LYS A 210 0.30 0.03 -24.94
C LYS A 210 1.46 -0.13 -25.93
N ALA A 211 2.70 -0.20 -25.45
CA ALA A 211 3.88 -0.43 -26.28
C ALA A 211 3.81 -1.78 -27.01
N ASN A 212 3.37 -2.84 -26.32
CA ASN A 212 3.16 -4.15 -26.92
C ASN A 212 2.05 -4.11 -27.99
N MET A 213 0.94 -3.42 -27.75
CA MET A 213 -0.13 -3.22 -28.76
C MET A 213 0.45 -2.57 -30.03
N THR A 214 1.27 -1.55 -29.89
CA THR A 214 1.90 -0.87 -31.01
C THR A 214 2.90 -1.80 -31.72
N LYS A 215 3.73 -2.52 -30.97
CA LYS A 215 4.77 -3.40 -31.52
C LYS A 215 4.20 -4.54 -32.37
N TYR A 216 3.08 -5.14 -31.96
CA TYR A 216 2.49 -6.30 -32.64
C TYR A 216 1.21 -5.94 -33.41
N ASN A 217 0.90 -4.65 -33.55
CA ASN A 217 -0.23 -4.12 -34.32
C ASN A 217 -1.58 -4.76 -33.93
N TRP A 218 -1.90 -4.72 -32.65
CA TRP A 218 -3.20 -5.14 -32.13
C TRP A 218 -3.82 -4.05 -31.25
N SER A 219 -5.14 -4.11 -31.06
CA SER A 219 -5.88 -3.11 -30.29
C SER A 219 -7.10 -3.76 -29.66
N LYS A 220 -7.21 -3.73 -28.35
CA LYS A 220 -8.32 -4.26 -27.55
C LYS A 220 -8.61 -3.35 -26.37
N PRO A 221 -9.85 -3.29 -25.86
CA PRO A 221 -10.13 -2.68 -24.58
C PRO A 221 -9.35 -3.36 -23.46
N LEU A 222 -9.09 -2.64 -22.38
CA LEU A 222 -8.34 -3.15 -21.22
C LEU A 222 -9.16 -3.04 -19.95
N TRP A 223 -9.12 -4.11 -19.15
CA TRP A 223 -9.64 -4.15 -17.79
C TRP A 223 -8.51 -4.36 -16.79
N LEU A 224 -8.64 -3.74 -15.61
CA LEU A 224 -7.85 -4.09 -14.43
C LEU A 224 -8.69 -5.01 -13.55
N THR A 225 -8.43 -6.31 -13.58
CA THR A 225 -9.22 -7.27 -12.81
C THR A 225 -8.68 -7.55 -11.42
N GLU A 226 -7.50 -6.99 -11.11
CA GLU A 226 -7.01 -6.87 -9.74
C GLU A 226 -6.20 -5.58 -9.56
N CYS A 227 -6.56 -4.84 -8.54
CA CYS A 227 -5.80 -3.73 -7.98
C CYS A 227 -6.20 -3.56 -6.52
N GLY A 228 -5.37 -2.91 -5.73
CA GLY A 228 -5.73 -2.68 -4.33
C GLY A 228 -4.53 -2.34 -3.47
N MET A 229 -4.80 -2.27 -2.18
CA MET A 229 -3.80 -2.08 -1.15
C MET A 229 -4.18 -2.90 0.08
N PRO A 230 -3.30 -3.74 0.60
CA PRO A 230 -3.56 -4.48 1.82
C PRO A 230 -3.42 -3.58 3.07
N THR A 231 -4.12 -3.98 4.12
CA THR A 231 -4.15 -3.26 5.41
C THR A 231 -3.59 -4.10 6.55
N GLU A 232 -2.77 -5.11 6.23
CA GLU A 232 -2.11 -5.94 7.23
C GLU A 232 -1.41 -5.07 8.26
N LYS A 233 -1.44 -5.52 9.51
CA LYS A 233 -0.63 -4.90 10.55
C LYS A 233 0.84 -5.09 10.16
N ASP A 234 1.54 -4.01 10.08
CA ASP A 234 2.98 -4.08 9.98
C ASP A 234 3.51 -4.45 11.37
N SER A 235 4.18 -5.59 11.48
CA SER A 235 4.85 -5.98 12.73
C SER A 235 5.85 -4.92 13.20
N THR A 236 6.27 -4.06 12.30
CA THR A 236 7.16 -2.94 12.55
C THR A 236 6.43 -1.63 12.88
N ASN A 237 5.17 -1.43 12.47
CA ASN A 237 4.41 -0.20 12.75
C ASN A 237 4.06 -0.06 14.24
N ASN A 238 3.69 -1.15 14.88
CA ASN A 238 3.44 -1.15 16.32
C ASN A 238 4.69 -0.74 17.11
N THR A 239 5.90 -1.05 16.61
CA THR A 239 7.14 -0.67 17.29
C THR A 239 7.39 0.82 17.29
N ASN A 240 7.05 1.56 16.24
CA ASN A 240 7.26 3.02 16.21
C ASN A 240 6.24 3.76 17.07
N HIS A 241 4.97 3.41 16.94
CA HIS A 241 3.94 3.98 17.81
C HIS A 241 4.26 3.69 19.28
N ASP A 242 4.57 2.45 19.61
CA ASP A 242 4.93 2.07 20.97
C ASP A 242 6.24 2.71 21.44
N PHE A 243 7.21 2.94 20.54
CA PHE A 243 8.42 3.67 20.89
C PHE A 243 8.08 5.07 21.41
N PHE A 244 7.30 5.85 20.66
CA PHE A 244 6.93 7.18 21.09
C PHE A 244 5.92 7.20 22.24
N CYS A 245 4.98 6.28 22.29
CA CYS A 245 3.92 6.28 23.30
C CYS A 245 4.29 5.55 24.60
N LYS A 246 5.29 4.67 24.58
CA LYS A 246 5.68 3.87 25.74
C LYS A 246 7.16 4.06 26.10
N VAL A 247 8.07 3.89 25.14
CA VAL A 247 9.53 3.91 25.39
C VAL A 247 10.01 5.31 25.72
N VAL A 248 9.68 6.29 24.90
CA VAL A 248 10.12 7.69 25.13
C VAL A 248 9.57 8.25 26.44
N PRO A 249 8.27 8.09 26.78
CA PRO A 249 7.76 8.54 28.09
C PRO A 249 8.44 7.84 29.28
N ALA A 250 8.70 6.54 29.16
CA ALA A 250 9.40 5.81 30.21
C ALA A 250 10.85 6.32 30.39
N ALA A 251 11.56 6.58 29.29
CA ALA A 251 12.89 7.17 29.32
C ALA A 251 12.87 8.59 29.93
N PHE A 252 11.92 9.43 29.52
CA PHE A 252 11.78 10.80 30.05
C PHE A 252 11.54 10.81 31.55
N LYS A 253 10.63 9.93 32.04
CA LYS A 253 10.40 9.78 33.49
C LYS A 253 11.71 9.45 34.23
N ARG A 254 12.55 8.62 33.65
CA ARG A 254 13.81 8.18 34.26
C ARG A 254 14.87 9.28 34.33
N ILE A 255 14.91 10.16 33.35
CA ILE A 255 15.83 11.31 33.31
C ILE A 255 15.23 12.61 33.86
N GLY A 256 14.00 12.54 34.38
CA GLY A 256 13.33 13.71 35.01
C GLY A 256 12.84 14.76 34.01
N LEU A 257 12.74 14.45 32.72
CA LEU A 257 12.18 15.37 31.73
C LEU A 257 10.64 15.37 31.78
N LYS A 258 10.07 16.57 31.82
CA LYS A 258 8.63 16.78 31.75
C LYS A 258 8.24 17.12 30.32
N MET A 259 7.32 16.35 29.75
CA MET A 259 6.91 16.49 28.35
C MET A 259 6.04 17.72 28.11
N LYS A 260 5.15 18.04 29.04
CA LYS A 260 4.17 19.13 28.90
C LYS A 260 4.86 20.48 28.84
N GLY A 261 4.67 21.19 27.73
CA GLY A 261 5.21 22.54 27.49
C GLY A 261 6.69 22.57 27.10
N MET A 262 7.32 21.43 26.90
CA MET A 262 8.72 21.34 26.47
C MET A 262 8.87 21.68 24.98
N ASN A 263 9.95 22.36 24.60
CA ASN A 263 10.36 22.49 23.23
C ASN A 263 11.16 21.24 22.83
N TYR A 264 10.75 20.57 21.75
CA TYR A 264 11.56 19.51 21.15
C TYR A 264 12.04 19.93 19.76
N GLY A 265 13.30 19.71 19.48
CA GLY A 265 13.93 20.07 18.21
C GLY A 265 13.57 19.06 17.12
N VAL A 266 13.18 19.55 15.96
CA VAL A 266 12.97 18.78 14.74
C VAL A 266 13.88 19.35 13.65
N VAL A 267 14.69 18.50 13.03
CA VAL A 267 15.62 18.95 12.00
C VAL A 267 14.88 19.22 10.70
N LYS A 268 14.76 20.51 10.34
CA LYS A 268 13.94 21.00 9.23
C LYS A 268 14.32 20.39 7.86
N ASP A 269 15.60 20.16 7.63
CA ASP A 269 16.10 19.62 6.36
C ASP A 269 15.78 18.13 6.20
N LEU A 270 15.60 17.39 7.29
CA LEU A 270 15.19 16.01 7.29
C LEU A 270 13.69 15.86 7.00
N VAL A 271 12.91 16.88 7.31
CA VAL A 271 11.47 16.95 7.11
C VAL A 271 11.08 16.97 5.62
N LYS A 272 11.89 17.57 4.75
CA LYS A 272 11.59 17.71 3.31
C LYS A 272 11.84 16.46 2.47
N GLN A 273 12.70 15.55 2.89
CA GLN A 273 13.14 14.42 2.08
C GLN A 273 12.49 13.07 2.46
N TYR A 274 12.05 12.93 3.69
CA TYR A 274 11.40 11.72 4.18
C TYR A 274 10.15 12.11 4.96
N TYR A 275 9.06 11.67 4.46
CA TYR A 275 7.74 11.59 5.08
C TYR A 275 7.77 12.07 6.52
N VAL A 276 7.60 13.36 6.69
CA VAL A 276 7.14 13.91 7.96
C VAL A 276 5.99 13.01 8.37
N LEU A 277 5.95 12.66 9.63
CA LEU A 277 4.73 12.18 10.25
C LEU A 277 3.59 12.95 9.58
N ASN A 278 2.59 12.29 9.00
CA ASN A 278 1.47 13.03 8.43
C ASN A 278 0.93 13.95 9.53
N ASP A 279 0.21 14.97 9.17
CA ASP A 279 -0.28 15.93 10.16
C ASP A 279 -0.98 15.27 11.33
N ASP A 280 -1.68 14.14 11.09
CA ASP A 280 -2.38 13.40 12.13
C ASP A 280 -1.41 12.71 13.09
N GLU A 281 -0.31 12.13 12.60
CA GLU A 281 0.74 11.53 13.46
C GLU A 281 1.55 12.58 14.18
N GLN A 282 1.91 13.65 13.51
CA GLN A 282 2.61 14.78 14.12
C GLN A 282 1.75 15.43 15.19
N GLN A 283 0.46 15.62 14.92
CA GLN A 283 -0.47 16.18 15.89
C GLN A 283 -0.77 15.21 17.03
N ALA A 284 -0.84 13.90 16.79
CA ALA A 284 -0.96 12.91 17.84
C ALA A 284 0.26 12.94 18.76
N TYR A 285 1.47 12.95 18.20
CA TYR A 285 2.70 13.04 19.01
C TYR A 285 2.82 14.37 19.75
N ILE A 286 2.54 15.50 19.12
CA ILE A 286 2.55 16.81 19.76
C ILE A 286 1.50 16.87 20.87
N LYS A 287 0.29 16.34 20.62
CA LYS A 287 -0.80 16.29 21.57
C LYS A 287 -0.51 15.37 22.74
N ASP A 288 0.00 14.18 22.48
CA ASP A 288 0.31 13.16 23.50
C ASP A 288 1.50 13.59 24.36
N PHE A 289 2.47 14.28 23.77
CA PHE A 289 3.62 14.83 24.50
C PHE A 289 3.33 16.19 25.14
N GLY A 290 2.32 16.92 24.67
CA GLY A 290 2.05 18.29 25.10
C GLY A 290 3.25 19.22 24.89
N ALA A 291 4.12 18.87 23.92
CA ALA A 291 5.36 19.57 23.59
C ALA A 291 5.19 20.47 22.37
N ARG A 292 6.09 21.43 22.17
CA ARG A 292 6.06 22.35 21.03
C ARG A 292 7.22 22.06 20.10
N PRO A 293 7.00 21.84 18.78
CA PRO A 293 8.09 21.63 17.84
C PRO A 293 8.92 22.92 17.68
N TYR A 294 10.24 22.75 17.72
CA TYR A 294 11.22 23.79 17.45
C TYR A 294 12.05 23.35 16.23
N PHE A 295 11.85 24.01 15.11
CA PHE A 295 12.53 23.65 13.86
C PHE A 295 13.97 24.16 13.84
N VAL A 296 14.93 23.27 13.64
CA VAL A 296 16.35 23.54 13.55
C VAL A 296 16.90 23.07 12.20
N THR A 297 17.85 23.79 11.61
CA THR A 297 18.58 23.32 10.43
C THR A 297 19.69 22.35 10.83
N LEU A 298 20.22 21.57 9.87
CA LEU A 298 21.38 20.69 10.13
C LEU A 298 22.56 21.46 10.72
N GLY A 299 22.93 22.60 10.13
CA GLY A 299 23.98 23.45 10.64
C GLY A 299 23.64 24.14 11.99
N GLY A 300 22.35 24.32 12.26
CA GLY A 300 21.87 24.92 13.52
C GLY A 300 22.00 24.01 14.74
N ILE A 301 22.15 22.69 14.55
CA ILE A 301 22.28 21.71 15.65
C ILE A 301 23.48 22.07 16.56
N ALA A 302 24.59 22.50 15.98
CA ALA A 302 25.79 22.89 16.72
C ALA A 302 25.56 24.02 17.74
N HIS A 303 24.60 24.89 17.46
CA HIS A 303 24.28 26.07 18.27
C HIS A 303 23.00 25.87 19.11
N LEU A 304 22.37 24.71 19.04
CA LEU A 304 21.14 24.43 19.79
C LEU A 304 21.44 24.37 21.30
N ASP A 305 20.73 25.20 22.07
CA ASP A 305 20.86 25.25 23.52
C ASP A 305 19.99 24.19 24.20
N PRO A 306 20.58 23.18 24.87
CA PRO A 306 19.81 22.14 25.56
C PRO A 306 18.90 22.65 26.69
N LYS A 307 19.16 23.83 27.25
CA LYS A 307 18.28 24.45 28.25
C LYS A 307 16.98 24.97 27.64
N LYS A 308 17.03 25.42 26.38
CA LYS A 308 15.85 25.92 25.65
C LYS A 308 15.14 24.83 24.86
N VAL A 309 15.90 23.89 24.29
CA VAL A 309 15.43 22.77 23.52
C VAL A 309 16.10 21.51 24.08
N PRO A 310 15.55 20.91 25.13
CA PRO A 310 16.20 19.79 25.84
C PRO A 310 16.22 18.50 25.07
N VAL A 311 15.39 18.35 24.04
CA VAL A 311 15.26 17.15 23.22
C VAL A 311 15.37 17.49 21.75
N LEU A 312 16.14 16.70 20.99
CA LEU A 312 16.27 16.75 19.54
C LEU A 312 15.90 15.40 18.94
N VAL A 313 14.93 15.37 18.04
CA VAL A 313 14.50 14.15 17.33
C VAL A 313 15.21 14.10 15.97
N LEU A 314 15.96 13.04 15.72
CA LEU A 314 16.60 12.78 14.44
C LEU A 314 15.74 11.78 13.65
N THR A 315 14.78 12.27 12.89
CA THR A 315 13.81 11.44 12.16
C THR A 315 14.42 10.60 11.03
N LYS A 316 15.63 10.93 10.61
CA LYS A 316 16.43 10.20 9.61
C LYS A 316 17.69 9.61 10.22
N ASP A 317 17.53 8.92 11.32
CA ASP A 317 18.64 8.44 12.13
C ASP A 317 19.43 7.26 11.52
N GLU A 318 18.83 6.46 10.63
CA GLU A 318 19.56 5.40 9.93
C GLU A 318 20.53 5.95 8.88
N SER A 319 20.15 7.03 8.20
CA SER A 319 20.97 7.68 7.18
C SER A 319 21.08 9.16 7.48
N PHE A 320 22.08 9.54 8.26
CA PHE A 320 22.28 10.89 8.75
C PHE A 320 23.39 11.62 7.97
N TYR A 321 23.48 12.92 8.10
CA TYR A 321 24.48 13.75 7.42
C TYR A 321 25.77 13.83 8.26
N GLY A 322 26.89 13.33 7.70
CA GLY A 322 28.20 13.35 8.36
C GLY A 322 28.65 14.76 8.75
N ASP A 323 28.37 15.73 7.89
CA ASP A 323 28.71 17.15 8.13
C ASP A 323 28.02 17.75 9.37
N ALA A 324 26.90 17.16 9.80
CA ALA A 324 26.17 17.62 10.98
C ALA A 324 26.52 16.82 12.25
N MET A 325 27.29 15.76 12.16
CA MET A 325 27.61 14.88 13.29
C MET A 325 28.36 15.59 14.42
N ASP A 326 29.27 16.52 14.10
CA ASP A 326 29.96 17.30 15.12
C ASP A 326 28.99 18.19 15.93
N GLY A 327 27.97 18.70 15.26
CA GLY A 327 26.89 19.45 15.91
C GLY A 327 26.07 18.56 16.86
N VAL A 328 25.73 17.34 16.45
CA VAL A 328 25.00 16.37 17.28
C VAL A 328 25.80 15.97 18.51
N VAL A 329 27.08 15.61 18.34
CA VAL A 329 27.99 15.29 19.46
C VAL A 329 28.12 16.45 20.40
N SER A 330 28.32 17.70 19.88
CA SER A 330 28.40 18.90 20.66
C SER A 330 27.13 19.20 21.46
N TYR A 331 25.96 18.97 20.87
CA TYR A 331 24.67 19.14 21.55
C TYR A 331 24.52 18.16 22.73
N VAL A 332 24.85 16.86 22.51
CA VAL A 332 24.83 15.84 23.58
C VAL A 332 25.88 16.14 24.64
N LYS A 333 27.07 16.62 24.26
CA LYS A 333 28.12 17.03 25.20
C LYS A 333 27.67 18.15 26.14
N ARG A 334 26.79 19.05 25.68
CA ARG A 334 26.20 20.12 26.49
C ARG A 334 24.98 19.71 27.31
N GLY A 335 24.65 18.39 27.36
CA GLY A 335 23.56 17.85 28.16
C GLY A 335 22.24 17.66 27.38
N GLY A 336 22.24 17.81 26.08
CA GLY A 336 21.05 17.59 25.25
C GLY A 336 20.65 16.10 25.18
N THR A 337 19.36 15.84 25.01
CA THR A 337 18.82 14.52 24.79
C THR A 337 18.49 14.35 23.30
N ILE A 338 18.97 13.29 22.67
CA ILE A 338 18.58 12.94 21.30
C ILE A 338 17.67 11.71 21.27
N ILE A 339 16.74 11.70 20.32
CA ILE A 339 15.85 10.55 20.04
C ILE A 339 16.17 10.03 18.64
N LEU A 340 16.51 8.74 18.56
CA LEU A 340 16.82 8.00 17.35
C LEU A 340 15.74 6.92 17.13
N PRO A 341 14.65 7.23 16.40
CA PRO A 341 13.45 6.40 16.39
C PRO A 341 13.47 5.26 15.35
N TYR A 342 14.38 5.26 14.38
CA TYR A 342 14.30 4.39 13.23
C TYR A 342 15.61 3.71 12.87
N GLY A 343 15.58 2.42 12.69
CA GLY A 343 16.58 1.66 11.97
C GLY A 343 17.89 1.40 12.70
N SER A 344 18.95 1.29 11.94
CA SER A 344 20.33 1.14 12.43
C SER A 344 20.89 2.52 12.73
N PRO A 345 21.05 2.92 13.99
CA PRO A 345 21.36 4.30 14.33
C PRO A 345 22.62 4.79 13.60
N LEU A 346 22.46 5.84 12.80
CA LEU A 346 23.55 6.59 12.17
C LEU A 346 24.49 5.73 11.28
N TYR A 347 23.93 4.70 10.64
CA TYR A 347 24.72 3.70 9.90
C TYR A 347 25.15 4.15 8.49
N TYR A 348 24.38 5.03 7.84
CA TYR A 348 24.68 5.56 6.53
C TYR A 348 24.95 7.05 6.57
N ASP A 349 25.85 7.53 5.72
CA ASP A 349 26.13 8.95 5.57
C ASP A 349 25.43 9.54 4.34
N SER A 350 24.44 10.40 4.58
CA SER A 350 23.72 11.10 3.52
C SER A 350 24.54 12.16 2.79
N SER A 351 25.56 12.74 3.43
CA SER A 351 26.49 13.67 2.78
C SER A 351 27.36 12.95 1.72
N LEU A 352 27.56 11.65 1.90
CA LEU A 352 28.31 10.80 0.98
C LEU A 352 27.37 9.96 0.08
N GLY A 353 26.17 10.44 -0.22
CA GLY A 353 25.22 9.74 -1.09
C GLY A 353 24.61 8.46 -0.49
N GLY A 354 24.59 8.35 0.85
CA GLY A 354 24.07 7.18 1.54
C GLY A 354 25.09 6.04 1.70
N LYS A 355 26.36 6.35 1.66
CA LYS A 355 27.45 5.38 1.89
C LYS A 355 27.38 4.83 3.33
N ALA A 356 27.52 3.52 3.46
CA ALA A 356 27.61 2.88 4.77
C ALA A 356 28.91 3.31 5.50
N VAL A 357 28.75 3.85 6.70
CA VAL A 357 29.86 4.22 7.61
C VAL A 357 29.94 3.27 8.81
N GLY A 358 29.07 2.25 8.83
CA GLY A 358 29.00 1.28 9.89
C GLY A 358 28.64 1.91 11.23
N GLU A 359 29.35 1.54 12.27
CA GLU A 359 29.10 2.02 13.64
C GLU A 359 29.88 3.29 13.99
N SER A 360 30.63 3.88 13.06
CA SER A 360 31.55 4.98 13.37
C SER A 360 30.85 6.19 13.99
N TYR A 361 29.66 6.56 13.51
CA TYR A 361 28.89 7.68 14.06
C TYR A 361 28.20 7.33 15.39
N ALA A 362 27.65 6.11 15.48
CA ALA A 362 27.03 5.62 16.71
C ALA A 362 28.07 5.51 17.85
N ASN A 363 29.28 5.05 17.55
CA ASN A 363 30.37 4.95 18.53
C ASN A 363 30.81 6.32 19.08
N ARG A 364 30.69 7.40 18.30
CA ARG A 364 30.94 8.77 18.79
C ARG A 364 29.93 9.24 19.83
N LEU A 365 28.81 8.55 19.94
CA LEU A 365 27.74 8.78 20.91
C LEU A 365 27.68 7.64 21.95
N HIS A 366 28.69 6.83 22.04
CA HIS A 366 28.82 5.68 22.93
C HIS A 366 27.71 4.62 22.77
N ILE A 367 27.11 4.54 21.60
CA ILE A 367 26.12 3.53 21.26
C ILE A 367 26.85 2.32 20.69
N GLY A 368 26.72 1.17 21.33
CA GLY A 368 27.17 -0.11 20.81
C GLY A 368 26.05 -0.88 20.10
N MET A 369 26.42 -1.68 19.11
CA MET A 369 25.47 -2.49 18.35
C MET A 369 26.02 -3.87 18.05
N LEU A 370 25.14 -4.87 18.13
CA LEU A 370 25.41 -6.25 17.74
C LEU A 370 24.51 -6.62 16.55
N TYR A 371 25.12 -7.14 15.51
CA TYR A 371 24.40 -7.56 14.31
C TYR A 371 23.87 -8.99 14.44
N TRP A 372 22.61 -9.20 14.06
CA TRP A 372 21.97 -10.49 14.02
C TRP A 372 21.17 -10.64 12.72
N TRP A 373 21.15 -11.84 12.14
CA TRP A 373 20.42 -12.11 10.91
C TRP A 373 19.93 -13.57 10.84
N THR A 374 18.85 -13.80 10.08
CA THR A 374 18.31 -15.12 9.76
C THR A 374 18.15 -15.27 8.26
N LYS A 375 18.38 -16.44 7.75
CA LYS A 375 18.15 -16.79 6.36
C LYS A 375 17.35 -18.09 6.29
N GLU A 376 16.24 -18.09 5.53
CA GLU A 376 15.45 -19.28 5.21
C GLU A 376 15.06 -20.14 6.45
N GLY A 377 14.69 -19.51 7.53
CA GLY A 377 14.32 -20.20 8.77
C GLY A 377 15.48 -20.85 9.52
N LYS A 378 16.70 -20.76 9.02
CA LYS A 378 17.90 -21.15 9.77
C LYS A 378 18.38 -19.96 10.57
N GLN A 379 18.39 -20.14 11.88
CA GLN A 379 19.05 -19.19 12.77
C GLN A 379 20.56 -19.31 12.53
N LEU A 380 21.12 -18.31 11.87
CA LEU A 380 22.56 -18.22 11.73
C LEU A 380 23.12 -17.77 13.05
N GLN A 381 24.19 -18.44 13.47
CA GLN A 381 24.79 -18.33 14.81
C GLN A 381 24.73 -16.91 15.33
N VAL A 382 23.91 -16.70 16.34
CA VAL A 382 24.02 -15.53 17.19
C VAL A 382 25.34 -15.66 17.92
N PRO A 383 26.29 -14.74 17.78
CA PRO A 383 27.46 -14.73 18.64
C PRO A 383 26.97 -14.73 20.08
N GLU A 384 27.66 -15.44 20.92
CA GLU A 384 27.30 -15.70 22.30
C GLU A 384 26.59 -14.53 22.99
N THR A 385 25.31 -14.75 23.22
CA THR A 385 24.41 -14.01 24.11
C THR A 385 24.30 -12.48 23.95
N PRO A 386 23.26 -12.02 23.23
CA PRO A 386 22.78 -10.64 23.39
C PRO A 386 22.34 -10.32 24.84
N THR A 387 22.23 -11.34 25.68
CA THR A 387 21.76 -11.26 27.08
C THR A 387 22.80 -10.76 28.07
N ARG A 388 24.08 -10.67 27.72
CA ARG A 388 25.12 -10.18 28.65
C ARG A 388 24.95 -8.71 29.08
N HIS A 389 24.15 -7.94 28.37
CA HIS A 389 24.02 -6.50 28.52
C HIS A 389 22.69 -6.07 29.12
N HIS A 390 21.93 -6.99 29.74
CA HIS A 390 20.69 -6.67 30.42
C HIS A 390 20.95 -6.08 31.80
N SER A 391 20.56 -4.85 31.99
CA SER A 391 20.24 -4.39 33.33
C SER A 391 18.97 -5.11 33.79
N SER A 392 19.01 -5.76 34.92
CA SER A 392 17.88 -6.44 35.59
C SER A 392 16.67 -5.53 35.88
N THR A 393 16.75 -4.26 35.56
CA THR A 393 15.76 -3.20 35.78
C THR A 393 15.12 -2.71 34.48
N ALA A 394 15.13 -3.50 33.41
CA ALA A 394 14.46 -3.14 32.16
C ALA A 394 12.97 -2.89 32.41
N LEU A 395 12.48 -1.77 31.95
CA LEU A 395 11.04 -1.52 31.85
C LEU A 395 10.49 -2.53 30.84
N GLN A 396 9.66 -3.47 31.32
CA GLN A 396 9.08 -4.48 30.45
C GLN A 396 8.04 -3.81 29.54
N VAL A 397 8.48 -3.41 28.38
CA VAL A 397 7.60 -3.19 27.25
C VAL A 397 7.75 -4.42 26.37
N ASN A 398 6.80 -5.34 26.49
CA ASN A 398 6.84 -6.62 25.78
C ASN A 398 6.71 -6.39 24.28
N TYR A 399 7.82 -6.51 23.56
CA TYR A 399 7.83 -6.71 22.13
C TYR A 399 8.18 -8.16 21.83
N THR A 400 7.22 -8.87 21.31
CA THR A 400 7.47 -10.15 20.66
C THR A 400 7.69 -9.86 19.17
N TYR A 401 8.94 -9.88 18.72
CA TYR A 401 9.23 -9.95 17.30
C TYR A 401 8.87 -11.35 16.80
N GLY A 402 7.79 -11.45 16.05
CA GLY A 402 7.53 -12.61 15.23
C GLY A 402 8.50 -12.61 14.05
N PHE A 403 9.59 -13.34 14.13
CA PHE A 403 10.46 -13.57 12.98
C PHE A 403 9.74 -14.47 11.98
N ASN A 404 9.51 -13.96 10.78
CA ASN A 404 9.00 -14.78 9.70
C ASN A 404 10.10 -15.76 9.25
N LYS A 405 9.91 -17.05 9.55
CA LYS A 405 10.87 -18.11 9.26
C LYS A 405 11.19 -18.29 7.77
N SER A 406 10.38 -17.73 6.88
CA SER A 406 10.52 -17.88 5.42
C SER A 406 11.31 -16.76 4.73
N LYS A 407 11.71 -15.71 5.45
CA LYS A 407 12.42 -14.56 4.87
C LYS A 407 13.71 -14.27 5.60
N GLU A 408 14.71 -13.81 4.85
CA GLU A 408 15.92 -13.26 5.43
C GLU A 408 15.57 -12.01 6.25
N GLN A 409 15.95 -12.01 7.50
CA GLN A 409 15.71 -10.91 8.44
C GLN A 409 17.00 -10.53 9.13
N THR A 410 17.22 -9.25 9.27
CA THR A 410 18.38 -8.70 9.97
C THR A 410 17.92 -7.82 11.11
N ALA A 411 18.58 -7.92 12.23
CA ALA A 411 18.38 -7.05 13.38
C ALA A 411 19.71 -6.53 13.90
N ARG A 412 19.65 -5.38 14.53
CA ARG A 412 20.74 -4.86 15.33
C ARG A 412 20.25 -4.71 16.75
N PHE A 413 21.02 -5.28 17.67
CA PHE A 413 20.75 -5.12 19.09
C PHE A 413 21.69 -4.08 19.67
N LEU A 414 21.14 -3.27 20.57
CA LEU A 414 21.91 -2.27 21.31
C LEU A 414 22.73 -2.95 22.40
N THR A 415 23.95 -2.49 22.58
CA THR A 415 24.89 -3.01 23.59
C THR A 415 25.49 -1.89 24.42
N ASP A 416 26.11 -2.22 25.54
CA ASP A 416 26.79 -1.32 26.44
C ASP A 416 28.33 -1.36 26.34
N ASP A 417 28.85 -2.07 25.34
CA ASP A 417 30.30 -2.26 25.14
C ASP A 417 31.04 -0.99 24.68
N ARG A 418 30.31 0.08 24.36
CA ARG A 418 30.88 1.40 23.98
C ARG A 418 30.77 2.46 25.07
N LEU A 419 30.17 2.13 26.20
CA LEU A 419 30.06 3.05 27.34
C LEU A 419 31.43 3.41 27.91
N GLN A 420 31.55 4.67 28.35
CA GLN A 420 32.78 5.20 28.92
C GLN A 420 32.51 5.80 30.31
N GLY A 421 33.50 5.76 31.17
CA GLY A 421 33.44 6.38 32.47
C GLY A 421 32.22 6.00 33.32
N LYS A 422 31.32 6.95 33.58
CA LYS A 422 30.09 6.75 34.37
C LYS A 422 28.83 6.59 33.50
N ASP A 423 28.98 6.40 32.19
CA ASP A 423 27.85 6.17 31.29
C ASP A 423 27.04 4.95 31.72
N LYS A 424 25.74 4.98 31.44
CA LYS A 424 24.81 3.89 31.76
C LYS A 424 23.88 3.64 30.59
N MET A 425 23.65 2.38 30.28
CA MET A 425 22.60 1.92 29.39
C MET A 425 21.47 1.29 30.19
N THR A 426 20.23 1.67 29.91
CA THR A 426 19.04 1.04 30.41
C THR A 426 18.27 0.44 29.24
N ALA A 427 18.16 -0.88 29.19
CA ALA A 427 17.30 -1.54 28.24
C ALA A 427 15.83 -1.24 28.54
N ILE A 428 15.07 -0.85 27.53
CA ILE A 428 13.64 -0.53 27.66
C ILE A 428 12.79 -1.58 26.94
N SER A 429 13.22 -2.01 25.75
CA SER A 429 12.52 -3.05 24.98
C SER A 429 13.46 -4.13 24.54
N LEU A 430 13.00 -5.37 24.60
CA LEU A 430 13.70 -6.56 24.19
C LEU A 430 12.98 -7.23 23.02
N ALA A 431 13.72 -7.83 22.13
CA ALA A 431 13.17 -8.66 21.05
C ALA A 431 14.03 -9.92 20.84
N GLY A 432 13.40 -10.98 20.40
CA GLY A 432 14.08 -12.24 20.14
C GLY A 432 13.14 -13.44 20.12
N SER A 433 13.70 -14.62 19.95
CA SER A 433 12.98 -15.89 20.07
C SER A 433 13.44 -16.65 21.30
N ASN A 434 12.59 -17.48 21.85
CA ASN A 434 12.63 -18.25 23.12
C ASN A 434 13.93 -18.32 23.94
N ASN A 435 15.12 -18.33 23.35
CA ASN A 435 16.40 -18.43 24.05
C ASN A 435 17.38 -17.28 23.76
N TYR A 436 16.97 -16.33 22.89
CA TYR A 436 17.84 -15.24 22.43
C TYR A 436 17.06 -13.94 22.43
N GLN A 437 17.33 -13.11 23.41
CA GLN A 437 16.73 -11.77 23.49
C GLN A 437 17.82 -10.71 23.40
N GLY A 438 17.61 -9.73 22.55
CA GLY A 438 18.48 -8.57 22.42
C GLY A 438 17.74 -7.28 22.73
N VAL A 439 18.47 -6.25 23.09
CA VAL A 439 17.93 -4.93 23.36
C VAL A 439 17.63 -4.22 22.05
N VAL A 440 16.39 -3.84 21.82
CA VAL A 440 15.95 -3.12 20.61
C VAL A 440 15.55 -1.68 20.88
N ALA A 441 15.33 -1.32 22.14
CA ALA A 441 15.21 0.08 22.55
C ALA A 441 15.87 0.31 23.91
N ALA A 442 16.60 1.42 24.03
CA ALA A 442 17.37 1.74 25.22
C ALA A 442 17.43 3.24 25.48
N LEU A 443 17.69 3.56 26.73
CA LEU A 443 18.13 4.86 27.19
C LEU A 443 19.63 4.78 27.53
N TYR A 444 20.46 5.56 26.86
CA TYR A 444 21.84 5.82 27.24
C TYR A 444 21.88 7.14 28.02
N GLN A 445 22.36 7.09 29.24
CA GLN A 445 22.64 8.25 30.08
C GLN A 445 24.16 8.43 30.14
N LEU A 446 24.64 9.49 29.51
CA LEU A 446 26.07 9.71 29.34
C LEU A 446 26.59 10.66 30.44
N ASP A 447 27.62 10.24 31.13
CA ASP A 447 28.30 10.99 32.19
C ASP A 447 29.83 10.72 32.15
N SER A 448 30.38 10.88 30.94
CA SER A 448 31.82 10.79 30.67
C SER A 448 32.33 12.11 30.04
N ASP A 449 32.83 12.06 28.82
CA ASP A 449 33.11 13.25 28.00
C ASP A 449 31.84 13.82 27.34
N LEU A 450 30.76 13.01 27.27
CA LEU A 450 29.41 13.42 26.94
C LEU A 450 28.56 13.52 28.21
N LYS A 451 27.58 14.45 28.23
CA LYS A 451 26.74 14.74 29.41
C LYS A 451 25.24 14.64 29.15
N GLY A 452 24.84 14.21 28.01
CA GLY A 452 23.44 14.12 27.58
C GLY A 452 22.85 12.74 27.66
N ASN A 453 21.71 12.57 27.00
CA ASN A 453 21.01 11.30 26.94
C ASN A 453 20.71 10.91 25.50
N ILE A 454 20.56 9.63 25.25
CA ILE A 454 20.15 9.10 23.96
C ILE A 454 19.03 8.08 24.18
N ILE A 455 17.90 8.32 23.56
CA ILE A 455 16.79 7.39 23.51
C ILE A 455 16.78 6.81 22.12
N VAL A 456 17.07 5.54 21.98
CA VAL A 456 17.31 4.91 20.68
C VAL A 456 16.51 3.63 20.56
N GLN A 457 16.02 3.39 19.34
CA GLN A 457 15.43 2.14 18.92
C GLN A 457 16.20 1.63 17.71
N THR A 458 16.59 0.35 17.73
CA THR A 458 17.06 -0.34 16.53
C THR A 458 15.91 -1.05 15.85
N ARG A 459 16.02 -1.24 14.53
CA ARG A 459 14.94 -1.77 13.78
C ARG A 459 15.33 -2.60 12.57
N LEU A 460 14.42 -3.52 12.18
CA LEU A 460 14.59 -4.39 11.03
C LEU A 460 14.33 -3.69 9.69
N ARG A 461 13.46 -2.71 9.60
CA ARG A 461 13.25 -1.83 8.43
C ARG A 461 12.46 -0.60 8.84
N THR A 462 12.83 0.54 8.28
CA THR A 462 12.10 1.79 8.44
C THR A 462 10.79 1.74 7.67
N GLN A 463 9.68 1.56 8.35
CA GLN A 463 8.39 1.91 7.79
C GLN A 463 7.64 2.82 8.76
N ARG A 464 7.12 3.89 8.21
CA ARG A 464 6.27 4.86 8.88
C ARG A 464 5.02 4.16 9.43
N TYR A 465 4.57 4.55 10.63
CA TYR A 465 3.21 4.24 11.03
C TYR A 465 2.26 4.93 10.04
N VAL A 466 1.60 4.16 9.24
CA VAL A 466 0.50 4.59 8.40
C VAL A 466 -0.73 3.88 8.93
N ASN A 467 -1.78 4.62 9.20
CA ASN A 467 -3.08 3.99 9.34
C ASN A 467 -3.43 3.39 7.96
N LYS A 468 -3.09 2.12 7.77
CA LYS A 468 -3.18 1.47 6.46
C LYS A 468 -4.63 1.43 5.94
N GLU A 469 -5.63 1.40 6.80
CA GLU A 469 -7.02 1.47 6.38
C GLU A 469 -7.38 2.85 5.83
N MET A 470 -6.90 3.92 6.46
CA MET A 470 -7.08 5.28 5.93
C MET A 470 -6.27 5.51 4.66
N GLU A 471 -5.06 4.94 4.56
CA GLU A 471 -4.29 5.02 3.32
C GLU A 471 -4.94 4.21 2.19
N GLN A 472 -5.48 3.03 2.49
CA GLN A 472 -6.31 2.26 1.55
C GLN A 472 -7.48 3.12 1.04
N ALA A 473 -8.21 3.78 1.96
CA ALA A 473 -9.32 4.65 1.63
C ALA A 473 -8.91 5.84 0.72
N ARG A 474 -7.76 6.46 0.99
CA ARG A 474 -7.22 7.55 0.16
C ARG A 474 -6.84 7.10 -1.24
N ARG A 475 -6.44 5.85 -1.43
CA ARG A 475 -6.04 5.30 -2.74
C ARG A 475 -7.20 4.90 -3.62
N VAL A 476 -8.35 4.53 -3.07
CA VAL A 476 -9.50 4.03 -3.84
C VAL A 476 -9.80 4.92 -5.05
N ALA A 477 -10.21 6.15 -4.83
CA ALA A 477 -10.63 7.04 -5.92
C ALA A 477 -9.48 7.33 -6.91
N ARG A 478 -8.26 7.47 -6.42
CA ARG A 478 -7.08 7.74 -7.26
C ARG A 478 -6.81 6.61 -8.25
N ILE A 479 -6.89 5.34 -7.79
CA ILE A 479 -6.73 4.16 -8.66
C ILE A 479 -7.77 4.20 -9.79
N TYR A 480 -9.03 4.38 -9.47
CA TYR A 480 -10.12 4.35 -10.45
C TYR A 480 -10.07 5.54 -11.41
N LEU A 481 -9.94 6.76 -10.90
CA LEU A 481 -9.95 7.96 -11.75
C LEU A 481 -8.75 8.00 -12.70
N ILE A 482 -7.56 7.61 -12.24
CA ILE A 482 -6.38 7.49 -13.09
C ILE A 482 -6.60 6.40 -14.15
N SER A 483 -7.03 5.20 -13.74
CA SER A 483 -7.27 4.11 -14.68
C SER A 483 -8.26 4.48 -15.77
N PHE A 484 -9.38 5.10 -15.41
CA PHE A 484 -10.39 5.54 -16.36
C PHE A 484 -9.86 6.61 -17.32
N ALA A 485 -9.08 7.57 -16.84
CA ALA A 485 -8.48 8.61 -17.68
C ALA A 485 -7.50 8.02 -18.73
N TYR A 486 -6.82 6.93 -18.40
CA TYR A 486 -5.94 6.21 -19.32
C TYR A 486 -6.64 5.17 -20.20
N GLY A 487 -7.96 5.07 -20.14
CA GLY A 487 -8.76 4.25 -21.04
C GLY A 487 -9.08 2.84 -20.54
N VAL A 488 -8.90 2.57 -19.26
CA VAL A 488 -9.37 1.32 -18.65
C VAL A 488 -10.90 1.34 -18.57
N ASP A 489 -11.58 0.28 -18.99
CA ASP A 489 -13.05 0.25 -19.01
C ASP A 489 -13.65 -0.24 -17.70
N LYS A 490 -13.07 -1.27 -17.10
CA LYS A 490 -13.53 -1.81 -15.81
C LYS A 490 -12.35 -2.00 -14.86
N VAL A 491 -12.59 -1.73 -13.58
CA VAL A 491 -11.61 -1.89 -12.51
C VAL A 491 -12.21 -2.71 -11.39
N PHE A 492 -11.51 -3.76 -10.99
CA PHE A 492 -11.91 -4.66 -9.92
C PHE A 492 -10.95 -4.49 -8.74
N TRP A 493 -11.50 -4.15 -7.59
CA TRP A 493 -10.71 -4.09 -6.36
C TRP A 493 -10.46 -5.48 -5.81
N TYR A 494 -9.23 -5.80 -5.52
CA TYR A 494 -8.82 -7.00 -4.81
C TYR A 494 -8.60 -6.66 -3.33
N LYS A 495 -9.43 -7.15 -2.41
CA LYS A 495 -10.67 -7.87 -2.60
C LYS A 495 -11.80 -7.23 -1.81
N PHE A 496 -13.04 -7.74 -1.87
CA PHE A 496 -14.14 -7.12 -1.13
C PHE A 496 -14.00 -7.34 0.38
N ARG A 497 -13.82 -8.58 0.84
CA ARG A 497 -13.76 -8.98 2.25
C ARG A 497 -12.35 -9.42 2.65
N SER A 498 -11.85 -8.92 3.78
CA SER A 498 -10.64 -9.43 4.43
C SER A 498 -10.91 -10.78 5.09
N TYR A 499 -9.91 -11.64 5.16
CA TYR A 499 -9.99 -12.88 5.94
C TYR A 499 -9.58 -12.69 7.39
N GLU A 500 -8.57 -11.86 7.62
CA GLU A 500 -8.04 -11.47 8.94
C GLU A 500 -7.67 -12.66 9.84
N LYS A 501 -7.35 -13.82 9.24
CA LYS A 501 -6.86 -15.01 9.94
C LYS A 501 -5.49 -14.73 10.55
N ASP A 502 -4.63 -14.07 9.77
CA ASP A 502 -3.36 -13.53 10.22
C ASP A 502 -3.33 -12.01 9.93
N PRO A 503 -3.34 -11.16 10.97
CA PRO A 503 -3.34 -9.72 10.80
C PRO A 503 -2.05 -9.17 10.18
N TYR A 504 -1.00 -9.98 10.08
CA TYR A 504 0.29 -9.61 9.48
C TYR A 504 0.49 -10.18 8.08
N TYR A 505 -0.39 -11.06 7.62
CA TYR A 505 -0.29 -11.66 6.30
C TYR A 505 -1.05 -10.81 5.27
N THR A 506 -0.34 -10.37 4.25
CA THR A 506 -0.85 -9.46 3.21
C THR A 506 -2.16 -9.95 2.59
N GLU A 507 -2.21 -11.23 2.16
CA GLU A 507 -3.38 -11.79 1.47
C GLU A 507 -4.66 -11.84 2.32
N ASP A 508 -4.53 -11.90 3.63
CA ASP A 508 -5.65 -11.90 4.55
C ASP A 508 -6.30 -10.51 4.74
N ASN A 509 -5.63 -9.43 4.29
CA ASN A 509 -5.95 -8.07 4.71
C ASN A 509 -6.27 -7.08 3.58
N PHE A 510 -6.54 -7.54 2.35
CA PHE A 510 -6.87 -6.66 1.21
C PHE A 510 -8.28 -6.08 1.20
N GLY A 511 -9.22 -6.67 1.98
CA GLY A 511 -10.63 -6.30 1.93
C GLY A 511 -10.91 -4.84 2.28
N ILE A 512 -11.97 -4.30 1.70
CA ILE A 512 -12.55 -3.00 2.08
C ILE A 512 -13.61 -3.13 3.18
N VAL A 513 -13.95 -4.36 3.53
CA VAL A 513 -14.69 -4.72 4.74
C VAL A 513 -13.88 -5.74 5.54
N HIS A 514 -14.12 -5.80 6.85
CA HIS A 514 -13.55 -6.77 7.77
C HIS A 514 -14.07 -8.19 7.51
N SER A 515 -13.52 -9.16 8.21
CA SER A 515 -13.93 -10.57 8.10
C SER A 515 -15.38 -10.81 8.53
N ASP A 516 -15.93 -9.98 9.40
CA ASP A 516 -17.31 -9.97 9.85
C ASP A 516 -18.26 -9.11 8.99
N LEU A 517 -17.77 -8.61 7.85
CA LEU A 517 -18.45 -7.71 6.91
C LEU A 517 -18.69 -6.28 7.43
N THR A 518 -18.11 -5.89 8.55
CA THR A 518 -18.14 -4.48 8.98
C THR A 518 -17.28 -3.62 8.05
N PRO A 519 -17.76 -2.42 7.65
CA PRO A 519 -17.06 -1.56 6.72
C PRO A 519 -15.74 -1.00 7.28
N LYS A 520 -14.67 -1.03 6.46
CA LYS A 520 -13.46 -0.24 6.67
C LYS A 520 -13.64 1.17 6.07
N PRO A 521 -12.76 2.14 6.37
CA PRO A 521 -12.79 3.46 5.74
C PRO A 521 -12.86 3.41 4.20
N ALA A 522 -12.19 2.46 3.57
CA ALA A 522 -12.18 2.28 2.11
C ALA A 522 -13.58 1.97 1.53
N TYR A 523 -14.47 1.34 2.29
CA TYR A 523 -15.86 1.11 1.88
C TYR A 523 -16.60 2.44 1.63
N TYR A 524 -16.44 3.38 2.54
CA TYR A 524 -17.08 4.70 2.42
C TYR A 524 -16.43 5.55 1.33
N ALA A 525 -15.11 5.49 1.18
CA ALA A 525 -14.40 6.16 0.10
C ALA A 525 -14.84 5.61 -1.28
N TYR A 526 -15.02 4.30 -1.39
CA TYR A 526 -15.53 3.66 -2.60
C TYR A 526 -16.97 4.11 -2.90
N LYS A 527 -17.87 4.08 -1.90
CA LYS A 527 -19.25 4.58 -2.02
C LYS A 527 -19.31 6.04 -2.46
N THR A 528 -18.46 6.89 -1.91
CA THR A 528 -18.37 8.29 -2.29
C THR A 528 -17.97 8.44 -3.75
N MET A 529 -16.93 7.74 -4.18
CA MET A 529 -16.46 7.77 -5.56
C MET A 529 -17.55 7.32 -6.54
N THR A 530 -18.19 6.16 -6.30
CA THR A 530 -19.23 5.64 -7.19
C THR A 530 -20.49 6.51 -7.22
N THR A 531 -20.82 7.16 -6.10
CA THR A 531 -21.91 8.13 -6.02
C THR A 531 -21.62 9.39 -6.85
N LEU A 532 -20.38 9.85 -6.83
CA LEU A 532 -19.98 11.06 -7.55
C LEU A 532 -19.55 10.79 -9.01
N CYS A 533 -19.15 9.57 -9.33
CA CYS A 533 -18.83 9.10 -10.67
C CYS A 533 -19.60 7.80 -11.01
N PRO A 534 -20.95 7.83 -11.06
CA PRO A 534 -21.74 6.63 -11.34
C PRO A 534 -21.56 6.13 -12.78
N SER A 535 -21.98 4.89 -13.04
CA SER A 535 -22.14 4.38 -14.41
C SER A 535 -22.92 5.36 -15.26
N GLY A 536 -22.55 5.54 -16.54
CA GLY A 536 -23.10 6.56 -17.44
C GLY A 536 -22.46 7.94 -17.34
N SER A 537 -21.57 8.20 -16.39
CA SER A 537 -20.74 9.40 -16.35
C SER A 537 -19.79 9.46 -17.56
N THR A 538 -19.45 10.67 -18.01
CA THR A 538 -18.35 10.79 -18.97
C THR A 538 -17.05 10.27 -18.37
N ARG A 539 -16.16 9.78 -19.21
CA ARG A 539 -14.83 9.36 -18.77
C ARG A 539 -14.08 10.55 -18.16
N PRO A 540 -13.41 10.38 -17.01
CA PRO A 540 -12.65 11.46 -16.39
C PRO A 540 -11.54 12.00 -17.30
N VAL A 541 -11.47 13.31 -17.43
CA VAL A 541 -10.33 14.00 -18.03
C VAL A 541 -9.37 14.36 -16.89
N LEU A 542 -8.15 13.86 -16.96
CA LEU A 542 -7.12 14.04 -15.94
C LEU A 542 -6.08 15.05 -16.40
N GLU A 543 -5.80 16.04 -15.57
CA GLU A 543 -4.74 17.01 -15.72
C GLU A 543 -3.72 16.85 -14.58
N VAL A 544 -2.44 16.88 -14.92
CA VAL A 544 -1.33 16.79 -13.95
C VAL A 544 -0.47 18.03 -14.07
N SER A 545 -0.28 18.75 -12.97
CA SER A 545 0.57 19.93 -12.87
C SER A 545 1.45 19.86 -11.63
N GLY A 546 2.72 19.54 -11.82
CA GLY A 546 3.63 19.21 -10.69
C GLY A 546 3.09 18.05 -9.89
N ASP A 547 2.88 18.26 -8.60
CA ASP A 547 2.36 17.24 -7.68
C ASP A 547 0.81 17.27 -7.55
N ILE A 548 0.14 18.18 -8.27
CA ILE A 548 -1.32 18.32 -8.21
C ILE A 548 -1.96 17.55 -9.37
N TYR A 549 -2.83 16.64 -9.03
CA TYR A 549 -3.70 15.90 -9.93
C TYR A 549 -5.10 16.48 -9.87
N LYS A 550 -5.70 16.74 -11.02
CA LYS A 550 -7.03 17.30 -11.15
C LYS A 550 -7.79 16.53 -12.22
N ALA A 551 -8.90 15.90 -11.86
CA ALA A 551 -9.76 15.20 -12.79
C ALA A 551 -11.15 15.83 -12.82
N HIS A 552 -11.85 15.76 -13.97
CA HIS A 552 -13.23 16.20 -14.06
C HIS A 552 -14.04 15.30 -15.00
N TRP A 553 -15.33 15.21 -14.73
CA TRP A 553 -16.30 14.46 -15.52
C TRP A 553 -17.70 15.05 -15.35
N THR A 554 -18.62 14.64 -16.23
CA THR A 554 -20.03 14.98 -16.14
C THR A 554 -20.83 13.73 -15.79
N ARG A 555 -21.65 13.83 -14.76
CA ARG A 555 -22.58 12.78 -14.33
C ARG A 555 -23.76 12.65 -15.30
N PRO A 556 -24.52 11.52 -15.27
CA PRO A 556 -25.74 11.36 -16.05
C PRO A 556 -26.80 12.45 -15.81
N ASP A 557 -26.83 13.05 -14.61
CA ASP A 557 -27.72 14.18 -14.27
C ASP A 557 -27.20 15.54 -14.74
N GLY A 558 -26.13 15.58 -15.52
CA GLY A 558 -25.54 16.80 -16.08
C GLY A 558 -24.63 17.58 -15.12
N LYS A 559 -24.47 17.16 -13.89
CA LYS A 559 -23.58 17.83 -12.92
C LYS A 559 -22.12 17.55 -13.24
N VAL A 560 -21.32 18.61 -13.26
CA VAL A 560 -19.86 18.51 -13.37
C VAL A 560 -19.27 18.26 -12.00
N ILE A 561 -18.38 17.27 -11.93
CA ILE A 561 -17.61 16.91 -10.73
C ILE A 561 -16.13 17.15 -11.02
N TRP A 562 -15.44 17.74 -10.07
CA TRP A 562 -13.99 17.84 -10.03
C TRP A 562 -13.45 17.04 -8.87
N ALA A 563 -12.29 16.44 -9.07
CA ALA A 563 -11.52 15.71 -8.06
C ALA A 563 -10.09 16.25 -8.05
N VAL A 564 -9.59 16.61 -6.88
CA VAL A 564 -8.24 17.19 -6.72
C VAL A 564 -7.51 16.44 -5.62
N TRP A 565 -6.23 16.11 -5.85
CA TRP A 565 -5.37 15.49 -4.83
C TRP A 565 -3.90 15.78 -5.07
N ASN A 566 -3.10 15.57 -4.01
CA ASN A 566 -1.63 15.56 -4.05
C ASN A 566 -1.12 14.22 -3.50
N PRO A 567 -0.60 13.32 -4.32
CA PRO A 567 -0.15 11.99 -3.87
C PRO A 567 0.99 12.04 -2.84
N LYS A 568 1.75 13.12 -2.79
CA LYS A 568 2.84 13.30 -1.81
C LYS A 568 2.34 13.71 -0.41
N GLY A 569 1.03 13.89 -0.25
CA GLY A 569 0.40 14.27 1.01
C GLY A 569 0.11 15.77 1.10
N ASP A 570 0.36 16.38 2.26
CA ASP A 570 0.03 17.77 2.51
C ASP A 570 0.85 18.73 1.65
N SER A 571 0.18 19.49 0.79
CA SER A 571 0.80 20.56 -0.01
C SER A 571 0.66 21.94 0.63
N GLY A 572 0.14 22.01 1.85
CA GLY A 572 -0.30 23.25 2.48
C GLY A 572 -1.61 23.78 1.88
N LEU A 573 -2.05 24.91 2.40
CA LEU A 573 -3.27 25.57 1.92
C LEU A 573 -3.07 26.08 0.50
N ARG A 574 -3.90 25.58 -0.42
CA ARG A 574 -3.97 26.03 -1.81
C ARG A 574 -5.22 26.85 -2.04
N GLN A 575 -5.08 27.94 -2.81
CA GLN A 575 -6.22 28.72 -3.24
C GLN A 575 -6.95 28.00 -4.39
N LEU A 576 -8.25 27.79 -4.22
CA LEU A 576 -9.12 27.29 -5.28
C LEU A 576 -9.93 28.45 -5.87
N SER A 577 -9.91 28.57 -7.20
CA SER A 577 -10.77 29.48 -7.95
C SER A 577 -11.76 28.66 -8.77
N TYR A 578 -13.03 29.02 -8.75
CA TYR A 578 -14.10 28.28 -9.43
C TYR A 578 -15.23 29.20 -9.88
N ILE A 579 -15.98 28.74 -10.87
CA ILE A 579 -17.16 29.44 -11.41
C ILE A 579 -18.42 28.70 -10.93
N GLY A 580 -19.25 29.37 -10.14
CA GLY A 580 -20.50 28.83 -9.58
C GLY A 580 -20.48 28.76 -8.06
N SER A 581 -21.37 27.97 -7.50
CA SER A 581 -21.53 27.78 -6.05
C SER A 581 -21.34 26.30 -5.70
N PRO A 582 -20.10 25.77 -5.72
CA PRO A 582 -19.86 24.36 -5.54
C PRO A 582 -20.08 23.91 -4.10
N THR A 583 -20.35 22.61 -3.96
CA THR A 583 -20.28 21.90 -2.70
C THR A 583 -19.00 21.06 -2.68
N PHE A 584 -18.33 21.02 -1.53
CA PHE A 584 -17.07 20.32 -1.32
C PHE A 584 -17.28 19.10 -0.43
N TYR A 585 -16.63 18.00 -0.81
CA TYR A 585 -16.65 16.75 -0.03
C TYR A 585 -15.23 16.21 0.10
N ASP A 586 -14.92 15.64 1.25
CA ASP A 586 -13.71 14.84 1.39
C ASP A 586 -13.85 13.47 0.69
N PHE A 587 -12.78 12.69 0.68
CA PHE A 587 -12.77 11.37 0.05
C PHE A 587 -13.68 10.34 0.76
N MET A 588 -14.11 10.61 1.99
CA MET A 588 -15.04 9.79 2.76
C MET A 588 -16.51 10.21 2.56
N GLY A 589 -16.77 11.27 1.77
CA GLY A 589 -18.10 11.79 1.49
C GLY A 589 -18.63 12.78 2.52
N ASN A 590 -17.81 13.24 3.44
CA ASN A 590 -18.21 14.27 4.39
C ASN A 590 -18.26 15.63 3.70
N LYS A 591 -19.41 16.31 3.83
CA LYS A 591 -19.56 17.68 3.32
C LYS A 591 -18.70 18.63 4.16
N LEU A 592 -17.82 19.37 3.49
CA LEU A 592 -16.95 20.34 4.15
C LEU A 592 -17.69 21.66 4.33
N LYS A 593 -17.86 22.09 5.59
CA LYS A 593 -18.64 23.29 5.94
C LYS A 593 -17.83 24.60 5.87
N ASN A 594 -16.51 24.53 6.04
CA ASN A 594 -15.65 25.72 6.19
C ASN A 594 -14.50 25.69 5.21
N VAL A 595 -14.73 26.28 4.05
CA VAL A 595 -13.66 26.66 3.13
C VAL A 595 -13.27 28.10 3.49
N TYR A 596 -12.25 28.25 4.28
CA TYR A 596 -11.82 29.60 4.65
C TYR A 596 -11.30 30.35 3.42
N LYS A 597 -12.10 31.30 2.90
CA LYS A 597 -11.77 32.15 1.75
C LYS A 597 -11.29 31.40 0.51
N GLY A 598 -11.86 30.21 0.22
CA GLY A 598 -11.47 29.39 -0.94
C GLY A 598 -10.13 28.68 -0.81
N LYS A 599 -9.55 28.59 0.40
CA LYS A 599 -8.29 27.85 0.63
C LYS A 599 -8.55 26.47 1.18
N TYR A 600 -7.90 25.47 0.58
CA TYR A 600 -7.97 24.06 0.97
C TYR A 600 -6.58 23.46 1.16
N ASN A 601 -6.48 22.55 2.08
CA ASN A 601 -5.35 21.65 2.16
C ASN A 601 -5.57 20.49 1.18
N ILE A 602 -4.76 20.41 0.12
CA ILE A 602 -4.81 19.33 -0.86
C ILE A 602 -3.92 18.21 -0.36
N THR A 603 -4.54 17.09 0.01
CA THR A 603 -3.88 15.91 0.58
C THR A 603 -3.85 14.75 -0.40
N SER A 604 -3.36 13.57 0.03
CA SER A 604 -3.43 12.34 -0.76
C SER A 604 -4.85 11.74 -0.81
N GLY A 605 -5.77 12.19 0.03
CA GLY A 605 -7.21 11.93 -0.12
C GLY A 605 -7.84 12.89 -1.12
N VAL A 606 -8.70 12.36 -1.98
CA VAL A 606 -9.36 13.16 -3.02
C VAL A 606 -10.33 14.17 -2.41
N LEU A 607 -10.15 15.44 -2.77
CA LEU A 607 -11.14 16.49 -2.54
C LEU A 607 -12.09 16.54 -3.73
N TYR A 608 -13.38 16.34 -3.50
CA TYR A 608 -14.41 16.47 -4.52
C TYR A 608 -15.08 17.85 -4.50
N VAL A 609 -15.25 18.42 -5.68
CA VAL A 609 -15.91 19.71 -5.89
C VAL A 609 -17.07 19.50 -6.86
N VAL A 610 -18.29 19.70 -6.38
CA VAL A 610 -19.52 19.36 -7.09
C VAL A 610 -20.25 20.61 -7.53
N GLY A 611 -20.53 20.74 -8.84
CA GLY A 611 -21.40 21.80 -9.38
C GLY A 611 -20.68 23.09 -9.71
N CYS A 612 -19.41 23.08 -10.07
CA CYS A 612 -18.75 24.22 -10.71
C CYS A 612 -18.36 23.92 -12.16
N LYS A 613 -18.33 24.95 -13.00
CA LYS A 613 -18.02 24.83 -14.43
C LYS A 613 -16.52 24.80 -14.71
N ASP A 614 -15.73 25.44 -13.88
CA ASP A 614 -14.26 25.49 -13.98
C ASP A 614 -13.67 25.45 -12.56
N LEU A 615 -12.50 24.83 -12.43
CA LEU A 615 -11.75 24.75 -11.17
C LEU A 615 -10.26 24.95 -11.44
N ARG A 616 -9.66 25.91 -10.76
CA ARG A 616 -8.21 26.17 -10.79
C ARG A 616 -7.62 26.04 -9.39
N VAL A 617 -6.42 25.49 -9.33
CA VAL A 617 -5.63 25.34 -8.11
C VAL A 617 -4.40 26.23 -8.24
N HIS A 618 -4.17 27.10 -7.25
CA HIS A 618 -3.08 28.08 -7.23
C HIS A 618 -2.10 27.81 -6.10
#